data_b6489726c129c75cabd17b9b4c290b85
#
_entry.id   b6489726c129c75cabd17b9b4c290b85
#
_cell.length_a   1.000
_cell.length_b   1.000
_cell.length_c   1.000
_cell.angle_alpha   90.00
_cell.angle_beta   90.00
_cell.angle_gamma   90.00
#
_symmetry.space_group_name_H-M   'P 1'
#
loop_
_entity.id
_entity.type
_entity.pdbx_description
1 polymer ?
#
loop_
_entity_poly.entity_id
_entity_poly.type
_entity_poly.pdbx_seq_one_letter_code
_entity_poly.pdbx_strand_id
1 'polypeptide(L)'
;MKKQQKKKPVKYIILILLLAVIAVAGVWTAFHIKEGRKETTTVISKTTLEKVLDISELSTGKAVYHGIAHVYDPKNDERVLYHVAYDATVKAGIDTDKIKIKIEKEAKKVTVTLPEVQIQDIDVDMGTLDYMFESKRSQTESVSKDAYQAAIADVTKECKDNEEIKDLAKENAKNVVKGVLGTLLAQQEEAYT
;
A
#
# COMPACT_ATOMS: atom_id res chain seq x y z
N MET A 1 -0.55 -64.78 72.93
CA MET A 1 -1.04 -64.64 71.53
C MET A 1 -1.08 -63.18 71.19
N LYS A 2 -0.11 -62.67 70.40
CA LYS A 2 -0.04 -61.22 69.90
C LYS A 2 -0.73 -61.14 68.56
N LYS A 3 -1.83 -60.36 68.44
CA LYS A 3 -2.49 -60.07 67.18
C LYS A 3 -1.67 -59.10 66.39
N GLN A 4 -1.20 -59.47 65.18
CA GLN A 4 -0.57 -58.63 64.24
C GLN A 4 -1.63 -57.75 63.56
N GLN A 5 -1.53 -56.41 63.71
CA GLN A 5 -2.34 -55.44 63.01
C GLN A 5 -1.86 -55.30 61.57
N LYS A 6 -2.74 -55.52 60.58
CA LYS A 6 -2.53 -55.35 59.16
C LYS A 6 -2.46 -53.85 58.79
N LYS A 7 -1.26 -53.31 58.58
CA LYS A 7 -1.01 -51.95 58.14
C LYS A 7 -1.14 -51.72 56.59
N LYS A 8 -2.07 -52.45 55.95
CA LYS A 8 -2.16 -52.41 54.49
C LYS A 8 -3.19 -51.40 53.85
N PRO A 9 -4.26 -50.94 54.54
CA PRO A 9 -5.23 -50.09 53.85
C PRO A 9 -4.78 -48.60 53.67
N VAL A 10 -3.91 -48.07 54.55
CA VAL A 10 -3.56 -46.64 54.53
C VAL A 10 -2.75 -46.25 53.30
N LYS A 11 -1.87 -47.11 52.80
CA LYS A 11 -1.09 -46.85 51.62
C LYS A 11 -1.95 -46.74 50.34
N TYR A 12 -2.97 -47.56 50.22
CA TYR A 12 -3.91 -47.52 49.09
C TYR A 12 -4.86 -46.32 49.18
N ILE A 13 -5.24 -45.89 50.36
CA ILE A 13 -6.05 -44.67 50.56
C ILE A 13 -5.24 -43.42 50.13
N ILE A 14 -3.95 -43.33 50.49
CA ILE A 14 -3.07 -42.26 50.10
C ILE A 14 -2.87 -42.26 48.60
N LEU A 15 -2.69 -43.43 47.96
CA LEU A 15 -2.52 -43.56 46.51
C LEU A 15 -3.79 -43.10 45.77
N ILE A 16 -4.97 -43.45 46.22
CA ILE A 16 -6.26 -43.05 45.62
C ILE A 16 -6.47 -41.55 45.77
N LEU A 17 -6.14 -40.96 46.92
CA LEU A 17 -6.21 -39.50 47.12
C LEU A 17 -5.24 -38.74 46.20
N LEU A 18 -4.04 -39.27 45.99
CA LEU A 18 -3.05 -38.67 45.11
C LEU A 18 -3.49 -38.71 43.62
N LEU A 19 -4.09 -39.84 43.20
CA LEU A 19 -4.67 -39.97 41.86
C LEU A 19 -5.89 -39.04 41.69
N ALA A 20 -6.72 -38.84 42.69
CA ALA A 20 -7.85 -37.93 42.65
C ALA A 20 -7.38 -36.46 42.53
N VAL A 21 -6.32 -36.05 43.22
CA VAL A 21 -5.74 -34.71 43.12
C VAL A 21 -5.15 -34.46 41.71
N ILE A 22 -4.46 -35.46 41.15
CA ILE A 22 -3.92 -35.36 39.77
C ILE A 22 -5.06 -35.26 38.75
N ALA A 23 -6.14 -36.02 38.92
CA ALA A 23 -7.29 -35.96 38.04
C ALA A 23 -8.00 -34.59 38.11
N VAL A 24 -8.18 -34.02 39.29
CA VAL A 24 -8.77 -32.69 39.49
C VAL A 24 -7.86 -31.60 38.93
N ALA A 25 -6.54 -31.69 39.16
CA ALA A 25 -5.59 -30.76 38.60
C ALA A 25 -5.56 -30.83 37.03
N GLY A 26 -5.63 -32.03 36.45
CA GLY A 26 -5.71 -32.25 35.02
C GLY A 26 -6.98 -31.67 34.38
N VAL A 27 -8.13 -31.84 35.05
CA VAL A 27 -9.40 -31.23 34.59
C VAL A 27 -9.34 -29.70 34.71
N TRP A 28 -8.75 -29.19 35.79
CA TRP A 28 -8.64 -27.75 36.04
C TRP A 28 -7.70 -27.05 35.02
N THR A 29 -6.58 -27.70 34.73
CA THR A 29 -5.66 -27.21 33.67
C THR A 29 -6.29 -27.28 32.27
N ALA A 30 -7.02 -28.37 31.96
CA ALA A 30 -7.72 -28.50 30.66
C ALA A 30 -8.83 -27.44 30.50
N PHE A 31 -9.52 -27.06 31.59
CA PHE A 31 -10.52 -26.00 31.58
C PHE A 31 -9.88 -24.61 31.41
N HIS A 32 -8.78 -24.32 32.10
CA HIS A 32 -8.06 -23.07 31.97
C HIS A 32 -7.32 -22.90 30.63
N ILE A 33 -6.87 -24.00 30.00
CA ILE A 33 -6.25 -23.94 28.67
C ILE A 33 -7.32 -23.62 27.58
N LYS A 34 -8.58 -24.05 27.83
CA LYS A 34 -9.69 -23.73 26.92
C LYS A 34 -10.12 -22.23 26.96
N GLU A 35 -9.96 -21.57 28.12
CA GLU A 35 -10.27 -20.14 28.26
C GLU A 35 -9.16 -19.21 27.72
N GLY A 36 -7.92 -19.72 27.52
CA GLY A 36 -6.77 -18.91 27.01
C GLY A 36 -6.73 -18.71 25.50
N ARG A 37 -7.55 -19.43 24.73
CA ARG A 37 -7.70 -19.19 23.29
C ARG A 37 -8.91 -18.28 23.05
N LYS A 38 -8.81 -17.02 23.47
CA LYS A 38 -9.55 -15.96 22.83
C LYS A 38 -8.99 -15.87 21.42
N GLU A 39 -9.61 -16.57 20.50
CA GLU A 39 -9.51 -16.26 19.09
C GLU A 39 -9.89 -14.78 19.00
N THR A 40 -8.90 -13.94 18.73
CA THR A 40 -9.12 -12.53 18.45
C THR A 40 -9.78 -12.54 17.07
N THR A 41 -11.09 -12.74 17.05
CA THR A 41 -11.88 -12.55 15.83
C THR A 41 -11.71 -11.09 15.48
N THR A 42 -10.78 -10.82 14.59
CA THR A 42 -10.56 -9.46 14.08
C THR A 42 -11.78 -9.13 13.25
N VAL A 43 -12.75 -8.48 13.87
CA VAL A 43 -13.93 -8.00 13.13
C VAL A 43 -13.43 -6.99 12.10
N ILE A 44 -13.47 -7.36 10.84
CA ILE A 44 -13.19 -6.42 9.76
C ILE A 44 -14.22 -5.28 9.88
N SER A 45 -13.73 -4.11 10.24
CA SER A 45 -14.49 -2.88 10.19
C SER A 45 -14.05 -2.07 8.97
N LYS A 46 -14.95 -1.24 8.45
CA LYS A 46 -14.61 -0.27 7.41
C LYS A 46 -13.38 0.55 7.80
N THR A 47 -13.32 1.02 9.05
CA THR A 47 -12.19 1.79 9.60
C THR A 47 -10.87 1.03 9.60
N THR A 48 -10.89 -0.30 9.81
CA THR A 48 -9.68 -1.13 9.75
C THR A 48 -9.15 -1.21 8.32
N LEU A 49 -10.04 -1.41 7.33
CA LEU A 49 -9.67 -1.46 5.91
C LEU A 49 -9.16 -0.10 5.43
N GLU A 50 -9.83 1.00 5.81
CA GLU A 50 -9.40 2.36 5.50
C GLU A 50 -8.01 2.65 6.04
N LYS A 51 -7.72 2.35 7.31
CA LYS A 51 -6.39 2.53 7.90
C LYS A 51 -5.28 1.76 7.21
N VAL A 52 -5.56 0.55 6.75
CA VAL A 52 -4.56 -0.28 6.06
C VAL A 52 -4.26 0.29 4.66
N LEU A 53 -5.25 0.87 4.00
CA LEU A 53 -5.06 1.53 2.70
C LEU A 53 -4.42 2.92 2.84
N ASP A 54 -4.70 3.64 3.92
CA ASP A 54 -4.14 4.97 4.23
C ASP A 54 -2.62 4.93 4.50
N ILE A 55 -2.12 3.82 5.03
CA ILE A 55 -0.67 3.63 5.29
C ILE A 55 0.13 3.47 3.98
N SER A 56 -0.52 3.13 2.88
CA SER A 56 0.14 2.96 1.60
C SER A 56 0.05 4.26 0.78
N GLU A 57 1.13 5.04 0.74
CA GLU A 57 1.34 6.00 -0.34
C GLU A 57 1.30 5.24 -1.67
N LEU A 58 0.11 5.10 -2.23
CA LEU A 58 -0.10 4.38 -3.48
C LEU A 58 0.28 5.27 -4.67
N SER A 59 1.56 5.61 -4.74
CA SER A 59 2.17 5.95 -6.02
C SER A 59 2.23 4.66 -6.85
N THR A 60 1.24 4.47 -7.71
CA THR A 60 1.02 3.18 -8.37
C THR A 60 1.62 3.10 -9.77
N GLY A 61 2.13 4.22 -10.28
CA GLY A 61 2.83 4.29 -11.56
C GLY A 61 4.02 5.24 -11.51
N LYS A 62 5.17 4.77 -12.00
CA LYS A 62 6.34 5.60 -12.28
C LYS A 62 6.75 5.35 -13.74
N ALA A 63 6.84 6.41 -14.53
CA ALA A 63 7.32 6.37 -15.90
C ALA A 63 8.51 7.31 -16.06
N VAL A 64 9.43 6.95 -16.96
CA VAL A 64 10.49 7.84 -17.44
C VAL A 64 10.03 8.39 -18.77
N TYR A 65 10.05 9.70 -18.91
CA TYR A 65 9.69 10.42 -20.11
C TYR A 65 10.93 11.08 -20.70
N HIS A 66 11.14 10.91 -22.01
CA HIS A 66 12.18 11.56 -22.77
C HIS A 66 11.52 12.58 -23.70
N GLY A 67 11.80 13.85 -23.50
CA GLY A 67 11.14 14.94 -24.23
C GLY A 67 12.11 15.90 -24.90
N ILE A 68 11.55 16.71 -25.80
CA ILE A 68 12.24 17.85 -26.39
C ILE A 68 11.32 19.08 -26.25
N ALA A 69 11.68 19.96 -25.33
CA ALA A 69 10.99 21.23 -25.16
C ALA A 69 11.57 22.33 -26.04
N HIS A 70 10.73 23.31 -26.35
CA HIS A 70 11.11 24.49 -27.16
C HIS A 70 11.09 25.73 -26.30
N VAL A 71 12.17 26.48 -26.31
CA VAL A 71 12.25 27.79 -25.67
C VAL A 71 12.09 28.88 -26.68
N TYR A 72 11.07 29.69 -26.50
CA TYR A 72 10.68 30.75 -27.41
C TYR A 72 11.23 32.13 -26.97
N ASP A 73 11.32 33.04 -27.94
CA ASP A 73 11.68 34.44 -27.67
C ASP A 73 10.55 35.11 -26.87
N PRO A 74 10.82 35.69 -25.67
CA PRO A 74 9.79 36.37 -24.88
C PRO A 74 9.08 37.55 -25.61
N LYS A 75 9.68 38.03 -26.72
CA LYS A 75 9.11 39.11 -27.55
C LYS A 75 8.40 38.58 -28.79
N ASN A 76 8.57 37.33 -29.14
CA ASN A 76 7.99 36.68 -30.31
C ASN A 76 7.84 35.18 -30.05
N ASP A 77 6.65 34.76 -29.70
CA ASP A 77 6.29 33.38 -29.36
C ASP A 77 6.28 32.41 -30.58
N GLU A 78 6.42 32.90 -31.78
CA GLU A 78 6.64 32.08 -32.99
C GLU A 78 8.12 31.75 -33.21
N ARG A 79 9.04 32.47 -32.52
CA ARG A 79 10.47 32.32 -32.72
C ARG A 79 11.08 31.42 -31.65
N VAL A 80 11.51 30.22 -32.03
CA VAL A 80 12.31 29.34 -31.18
C VAL A 80 13.75 29.88 -31.05
N LEU A 81 14.24 29.97 -29.84
CA LEU A 81 15.62 30.36 -29.51
C LEU A 81 16.52 29.12 -29.46
N TYR A 82 16.01 28.05 -28.86
CA TYR A 82 16.70 26.77 -28.78
C TYR A 82 15.73 25.65 -28.38
N HIS A 83 16.15 24.41 -28.63
CA HIS A 83 15.50 23.22 -28.20
C HIS A 83 16.28 22.63 -27.00
N VAL A 84 15.60 21.97 -26.09
CA VAL A 84 16.22 21.26 -24.97
C VAL A 84 15.68 19.85 -24.91
N ALA A 85 16.57 18.86 -25.08
CA ALA A 85 16.24 17.47 -24.77
C ALA A 85 16.38 17.27 -23.28
N TYR A 86 15.51 16.45 -22.68
CA TYR A 86 15.47 16.23 -21.24
C TYR A 86 14.86 14.88 -20.88
N ASP A 87 15.23 14.36 -19.73
CA ASP A 87 14.56 13.24 -19.09
C ASP A 87 13.75 13.72 -17.90
N ALA A 88 12.58 13.13 -17.71
CA ALA A 88 11.73 13.38 -16.56
C ALA A 88 11.18 12.09 -15.99
N THR A 89 11.03 12.07 -14.66
CA THR A 89 10.29 11.03 -13.95
C THR A 89 8.88 11.54 -13.66
N VAL A 90 7.88 10.80 -14.09
CA VAL A 90 6.47 11.09 -13.86
C VAL A 90 5.90 10.04 -12.91
N LYS A 91 5.29 10.48 -11.83
CA LYS A 91 4.57 9.62 -10.88
C LYS A 91 3.08 9.84 -11.04
N ALA A 92 2.35 8.75 -11.23
CA ALA A 92 0.90 8.74 -11.29
C ALA A 92 0.34 7.81 -10.19
N GLY A 93 -0.80 8.16 -9.64
CA GLY A 93 -1.41 7.37 -8.58
C GLY A 93 -2.80 7.85 -8.23
N ILE A 94 -3.38 7.22 -7.21
CA ILE A 94 -4.68 7.56 -6.67
C ILE A 94 -4.55 8.27 -5.33
N ASP A 95 -5.52 9.12 -5.03
CA ASP A 95 -5.70 9.74 -3.72
C ASP A 95 -6.35 8.72 -2.79
N THR A 96 -5.60 8.18 -1.84
CA THR A 96 -6.06 7.13 -0.92
C THR A 96 -7.21 7.59 -0.02
N ASP A 97 -7.26 8.87 0.32
CA ASP A 97 -8.33 9.46 1.14
C ASP A 97 -9.70 9.41 0.45
N LYS A 98 -9.69 9.31 -0.88
CA LYS A 98 -10.91 9.22 -1.70
C LYS A 98 -11.37 7.82 -2.01
N ILE A 99 -10.67 6.79 -1.53
CA ILE A 99 -11.08 5.39 -1.67
C ILE A 99 -12.38 5.18 -0.88
N LYS A 100 -13.37 4.57 -1.53
CA LYS A 100 -14.65 4.24 -0.88
C LYS A 100 -14.75 2.74 -0.67
N ILE A 101 -15.04 2.34 0.58
CA ILE A 101 -15.20 0.93 0.96
C ILE A 101 -16.64 0.70 1.42
N LYS A 102 -17.29 -0.31 0.84
CA LYS A 102 -18.61 -0.80 1.22
C LYS A 102 -18.50 -2.27 1.63
N ILE A 103 -18.98 -2.59 2.83
CA ILE A 103 -19.02 -3.97 3.36
C ILE A 103 -20.46 -4.41 3.45
N GLU A 104 -20.80 -5.49 2.77
CA GLU A 104 -22.12 -6.14 2.79
C GLU A 104 -21.99 -7.47 3.53
N LYS A 105 -22.25 -7.45 4.86
CA LYS A 105 -22.02 -8.60 5.75
C LYS A 105 -22.85 -9.83 5.37
N GLU A 106 -24.12 -9.63 5.02
CA GLU A 106 -25.02 -10.72 4.64
C GLU A 106 -24.59 -11.40 3.33
N ALA A 107 -24.08 -10.60 2.38
CA ALA A 107 -23.56 -11.08 1.11
C ALA A 107 -22.09 -11.51 1.20
N LYS A 108 -21.42 -11.32 2.34
CA LYS A 108 -19.98 -11.55 2.53
C LYS A 108 -19.14 -10.89 1.43
N LYS A 109 -19.49 -9.65 1.10
CA LYS A 109 -18.90 -8.91 -0.02
C LYS A 109 -18.28 -7.60 0.44
N VAL A 110 -17.06 -7.34 -0.02
CA VAL A 110 -16.38 -6.06 0.14
C VAL A 110 -16.18 -5.43 -1.23
N THR A 111 -16.78 -4.25 -1.42
CA THR A 111 -16.63 -3.47 -2.65
C THR A 111 -15.74 -2.26 -2.37
N VAL A 112 -14.67 -2.13 -3.15
CA VAL A 112 -13.75 -0.99 -3.08
C VAL A 112 -13.86 -0.20 -4.37
N THR A 113 -14.15 1.10 -4.25
CA THR A 113 -14.21 2.03 -5.38
C THR A 113 -12.97 2.92 -5.31
N LEU A 114 -12.13 2.84 -6.34
CA LEU A 114 -10.95 3.67 -6.49
C LEU A 114 -11.32 5.01 -7.13
N PRO A 115 -10.71 6.12 -6.69
CA PRO A 115 -10.85 7.40 -7.37
C PRO A 115 -10.10 7.40 -8.71
N GLU A 116 -10.23 8.49 -9.46
CA GLU A 116 -9.48 8.70 -10.69
C GLU A 116 -7.99 8.85 -10.40
N VAL A 117 -7.18 8.33 -11.32
CA VAL A 117 -5.72 8.48 -11.29
C VAL A 117 -5.36 9.92 -11.64
N GLN A 118 -4.39 10.44 -10.92
CA GLN A 118 -3.83 11.78 -11.13
C GLN A 118 -2.31 11.70 -11.27
N ILE A 119 -1.74 12.63 -12.03
CA ILE A 119 -0.30 12.88 -11.99
C ILE A 119 0.00 13.53 -10.63
N GLN A 120 0.84 12.88 -9.84
CA GLN A 120 1.17 13.28 -8.48
C GLN A 120 2.44 14.12 -8.41
N ASP A 121 3.43 13.77 -9.27
CA ASP A 121 4.73 14.40 -9.24
C ASP A 121 5.39 14.32 -10.63
N ILE A 122 6.12 15.36 -10.97
CA ILE A 122 6.94 15.44 -12.18
C ILE A 122 8.31 16.00 -11.78
N ASP A 123 9.33 15.19 -11.97
CA ASP A 123 10.71 15.54 -11.66
C ASP A 123 11.56 15.52 -12.94
N VAL A 124 11.98 16.69 -13.40
CA VAL A 124 12.88 16.84 -14.56
C VAL A 124 14.32 16.74 -14.08
N ASP A 125 15.07 15.78 -14.62
CA ASP A 125 16.48 15.61 -14.29
C ASP A 125 17.31 16.69 -14.99
N MET A 126 17.73 17.71 -14.23
CA MET A 126 18.57 18.79 -14.75
C MET A 126 19.92 18.32 -15.28
N GLY A 127 20.40 17.15 -14.87
CA GLY A 127 21.66 16.56 -15.34
C GLY A 127 21.57 16.03 -16.77
N THR A 128 20.36 15.84 -17.30
CA THR A 128 20.11 15.30 -18.63
C THR A 128 19.82 16.39 -19.67
N LEU A 129 19.76 17.67 -19.26
CA LEU A 129 19.45 18.77 -20.16
C LEU A 129 20.52 18.91 -21.25
N ASP A 130 20.12 18.70 -22.49
CA ASP A 130 20.96 18.88 -23.68
C ASP A 130 20.38 19.95 -24.61
N TYR A 131 21.22 20.89 -25.02
CA TYR A 131 20.79 22.15 -25.65
C TYR A 131 21.16 22.21 -27.10
N MET A 132 20.19 22.48 -27.97
CA MET A 132 20.37 22.78 -29.39
C MET A 132 19.99 24.23 -29.69
N PHE A 133 20.98 25.11 -29.78
CA PHE A 133 20.77 26.53 -30.01
C PHE A 133 20.60 26.85 -31.50
N GLU A 134 19.54 27.61 -31.84
CA GLU A 134 19.33 28.13 -33.19
C GLU A 134 20.37 29.21 -33.56
N SER A 135 20.91 29.92 -32.55
CA SER A 135 21.98 30.89 -32.76
C SER A 135 22.84 31.08 -31.52
N LYS A 136 24.09 31.50 -31.69
CA LYS A 136 24.99 31.83 -30.58
C LYS A 136 24.47 32.94 -29.65
N ARG A 137 23.59 33.81 -30.16
CA ARG A 137 23.00 34.92 -29.38
C ARG A 137 21.92 34.43 -28.40
N SER A 138 21.46 33.19 -28.55
CA SER A 138 20.47 32.59 -27.67
C SER A 138 21.09 32.02 -26.37
N GLN A 139 22.43 32.02 -26.26
CA GLN A 139 23.14 31.59 -25.05
C GLN A 139 23.16 32.74 -24.02
N THR A 140 22.18 32.78 -23.14
CA THR A 140 22.05 33.79 -22.09
C THR A 140 22.33 33.17 -20.72
N GLU A 141 22.49 34.00 -19.68
CA GLU A 141 22.66 33.52 -18.31
C GLU A 141 21.43 32.75 -17.75
N SER A 142 20.26 33.00 -18.34
CA SER A 142 19.00 32.36 -17.90
C SER A 142 18.72 31.00 -18.57
N VAL A 143 19.57 30.55 -19.52
CA VAL A 143 19.34 29.34 -20.33
C VAL A 143 18.89 28.14 -19.51
N SER A 144 19.59 27.78 -18.43
CA SER A 144 19.26 26.60 -17.64
C SER A 144 17.91 26.71 -16.94
N LYS A 145 17.56 27.92 -16.45
CA LYS A 145 16.28 28.18 -15.82
C LYS A 145 15.14 28.11 -16.84
N ASP A 146 15.31 28.75 -17.99
CA ASP A 146 14.27 28.80 -19.01
C ASP A 146 14.05 27.43 -19.63
N ALA A 147 15.13 26.64 -19.83
CA ALA A 147 15.09 25.28 -20.29
C ALA A 147 14.33 24.36 -19.31
N TYR A 148 14.64 24.45 -18.02
CA TYR A 148 13.95 23.68 -16.99
C TYR A 148 12.45 24.00 -16.94
N GLN A 149 12.08 25.27 -17.02
CA GLN A 149 10.67 25.67 -17.04
C GLN A 149 9.96 25.17 -18.30
N ALA A 150 10.62 25.23 -19.46
CA ALA A 150 10.08 24.71 -20.70
C ALA A 150 9.90 23.19 -20.65
N ALA A 151 10.88 22.46 -20.10
CA ALA A 151 10.78 21.00 -19.92
C ALA A 151 9.62 20.60 -18.99
N ILE A 152 9.46 21.28 -17.84
CA ILE A 152 8.31 21.04 -16.94
C ILE A 152 6.98 21.30 -17.65
N ALA A 153 6.88 22.42 -18.40
CA ALA A 153 5.65 22.75 -19.10
C ALA A 153 5.32 21.72 -20.20
N ASP A 154 6.33 21.26 -20.92
CA ASP A 154 6.19 20.24 -21.97
C ASP A 154 5.74 18.90 -21.40
N VAL A 155 6.47 18.33 -20.42
CA VAL A 155 6.10 17.03 -19.82
C VAL A 155 4.75 17.10 -19.11
N THR A 156 4.41 18.22 -18.47
CA THR A 156 3.11 18.40 -17.82
C THR A 156 1.97 18.33 -18.83
N LYS A 157 2.13 18.97 -19.99
CA LYS A 157 1.15 18.95 -21.07
C LYS A 157 1.00 17.54 -21.64
N GLU A 158 2.11 16.91 -22.01
CA GLU A 158 2.12 15.56 -22.57
C GLU A 158 1.53 14.51 -21.64
N CYS A 159 1.88 14.55 -20.33
CA CYS A 159 1.36 13.60 -19.35
C CYS A 159 -0.11 13.82 -19.01
N LYS A 160 -0.62 15.05 -19.10
CA LYS A 160 -2.03 15.33 -18.82
C LYS A 160 -2.96 14.59 -19.78
N ASP A 161 -2.56 14.45 -21.03
CA ASP A 161 -3.34 13.83 -22.08
C ASP A 161 -2.94 12.37 -22.35
N ASN A 162 -1.96 11.85 -21.61
CA ASN A 162 -1.46 10.48 -21.76
C ASN A 162 -2.31 9.48 -20.94
N GLU A 163 -3.26 8.84 -21.61
CA GLU A 163 -4.12 7.83 -20.99
C GLU A 163 -3.36 6.54 -20.63
N GLU A 164 -2.27 6.19 -21.31
CA GLU A 164 -1.49 4.98 -21.07
C GLU A 164 -0.87 4.97 -19.68
N ILE A 165 -0.28 6.09 -19.24
CA ILE A 165 0.29 6.25 -17.89
C ILE A 165 -0.81 6.13 -16.83
N LYS A 166 -1.98 6.73 -17.09
CA LYS A 166 -3.12 6.68 -16.17
C LYS A 166 -3.71 5.27 -16.07
N ASP A 167 -3.86 4.57 -17.18
CA ASP A 167 -4.38 3.21 -17.20
C ASP A 167 -3.44 2.23 -16.51
N LEU A 168 -2.13 2.34 -16.74
CA LEU A 168 -1.13 1.54 -16.03
C LEU A 168 -1.18 1.79 -14.51
N ALA A 169 -1.23 3.04 -14.10
CA ALA A 169 -1.30 3.39 -12.69
C ALA A 169 -2.61 2.91 -12.05
N LYS A 170 -3.74 2.95 -12.76
CA LYS A 170 -5.04 2.44 -12.31
C LYS A 170 -5.03 0.91 -12.13
N GLU A 171 -4.44 0.19 -13.07
CA GLU A 171 -4.34 -1.27 -12.98
C GLU A 171 -3.42 -1.68 -11.82
N ASN A 172 -2.30 -0.99 -11.65
CA ASN A 172 -1.41 -1.21 -10.51
C ASN A 172 -2.12 -0.90 -9.17
N ALA A 173 -2.88 0.20 -9.09
CA ALA A 173 -3.67 0.53 -7.90
C ALA A 173 -4.66 -0.58 -7.54
N LYS A 174 -5.38 -1.12 -8.53
CA LYS A 174 -6.28 -2.27 -8.33
C LYS A 174 -5.55 -3.48 -7.80
N ASN A 175 -4.39 -3.80 -8.37
CA ASN A 175 -3.61 -4.97 -7.97
C ASN A 175 -3.07 -4.84 -6.55
N VAL A 176 -2.58 -3.67 -6.18
CA VAL A 176 -2.11 -3.39 -4.81
C VAL A 176 -3.27 -3.49 -3.82
N VAL A 177 -4.40 -2.83 -4.09
CA VAL A 177 -5.58 -2.88 -3.22
C VAL A 177 -6.11 -4.31 -3.08
N LYS A 178 -6.19 -5.07 -4.16
CA LYS A 178 -6.58 -6.49 -4.13
C LYS A 178 -5.60 -7.33 -3.30
N GLY A 179 -4.30 -7.13 -3.46
CA GLY A 179 -3.29 -7.86 -2.72
C GLY A 179 -3.35 -7.59 -1.22
N VAL A 180 -3.46 -6.33 -0.84
CA VAL A 180 -3.54 -5.90 0.56
C VAL A 180 -4.84 -6.39 1.21
N LEU A 181 -5.98 -6.11 0.61
CA LEU A 181 -7.28 -6.49 1.16
C LEU A 181 -7.51 -8.00 1.09
N GLY A 182 -7.09 -8.66 0.01
CA GLY A 182 -7.22 -10.10 -0.14
C GLY A 182 -6.52 -10.88 0.98
N THR A 183 -5.34 -10.42 1.39
CA THR A 183 -4.60 -11.01 2.51
C THR A 183 -5.35 -10.85 3.83
N LEU A 184 -5.95 -9.68 4.08
CA LEU A 184 -6.74 -9.42 5.28
C LEU A 184 -8.05 -10.21 5.29
N LEU A 185 -8.72 -10.29 4.15
CA LEU A 185 -10.00 -11.00 4.01
C LEU A 185 -9.83 -12.51 4.13
N ALA A 186 -8.71 -13.06 3.61
CA ALA A 186 -8.38 -14.48 3.74
C ALA A 186 -8.10 -14.94 5.17
N GLN A 187 -7.76 -14.03 6.08
CA GLN A 187 -7.52 -14.32 7.51
C GLN A 187 -8.81 -14.38 8.34
N GLN A 188 -9.97 -14.10 7.73
CA GLN A 188 -11.24 -14.16 8.42
C GLN A 188 -11.80 -15.58 8.41
N GLU A 189 -12.47 -15.98 9.52
CA GLU A 189 -13.15 -17.27 9.60
C GLU A 189 -14.25 -17.43 8.55
N GLU A 190 -14.87 -16.32 8.15
CA GLU A 190 -15.84 -16.25 7.07
C GLU A 190 -15.21 -15.64 5.82
N ALA A 191 -15.17 -16.41 4.74
CA ALA A 191 -14.63 -15.94 3.48
C ALA A 191 -15.48 -14.79 2.91
N TYR A 192 -14.85 -13.63 2.69
CA TYR A 192 -15.41 -12.49 1.95
C TYR A 192 -14.91 -12.51 0.50
N THR A 193 -15.73 -12.07 -0.43
CA THR A 193 -15.39 -11.88 -1.85
C THR A 193 -15.40 -10.40 -2.24
#